data_40353277f49718bcb33b8dd2afb85d7d
#
_entry.id   40353277f49718bcb33b8dd2afb85d7d
#
_cell.length_a   1.000
_cell.length_b   1.000
_cell.length_c   1.000
_cell.angle_alpha   90.00
_cell.angle_beta   90.00
_cell.angle_gamma   90.00
#
_symmetry.space_group_name_H-M   'P 1'
#
loop_
_entity.id
_entity.type
_entity.pdbx_description
1 polymer ?
#
loop_
_entity_poly.entity_id
_entity_poly.type
_entity_poly.pdbx_seq_one_letter_code
_entity_poly.pdbx_strand_id
1 'polypeptide(L)'
;MISGHGCIRVHKMALPLLAQGNIVHLICGAQPGYFELYDSFSHAVGVNHYIESIKNLSGVVDVFHAHNEPSWFVTAVKEHCDVPVILDVHDSWLARMTVEEEEKLRTDGEKASRVYTEERNNFQLADGLVFPSRPFADQIINEFKLTQPYIVLPSYLPRQFYRYTCKEWLGGLTYEGRLDLPSKVEDKRFHGFRYCEYVQLTQELHDAGVDFHFYVLRDDEEFHKIYDDISFVHGGKPYEQLLSALTRHDWGLLGNIFHTPEWEVAFPNKLFEYIAACVPIVAINAKECGRFVREHGIGIEVESVEELKDRWGEHRQCRINLIKNRQKWIMENHISELESLYDTVNPK
;
A
#
# COMPACT_ATOMS: atom_id res chain seq x y z
N MET A 1 4.18 17.50 -1.33
CA MET A 1 3.37 16.26 -1.40
C MET A 1 1.96 16.53 -0.91
N ILE A 2 0.94 15.93 -1.52
CA ILE A 2 -0.48 16.09 -1.18
C ILE A 2 -1.07 14.71 -0.89
N SER A 3 -1.76 14.57 0.25
CA SER A 3 -2.40 13.31 0.64
C SER A 3 -3.72 13.57 1.37
N GLY A 4 -4.75 12.74 1.15
CA GLY A 4 -6.04 12.86 1.82
C GLY A 4 -5.99 12.53 3.31
N HIS A 5 -5.16 11.59 3.67
CA HIS A 5 -4.91 11.15 5.05
C HIS A 5 -3.45 10.71 5.17
N GLY A 6 -2.93 10.60 6.38
CA GLY A 6 -1.52 10.29 6.65
C GLY A 6 -1.08 8.93 6.12
N CYS A 7 -1.02 8.79 4.80
CA CYS A 7 -0.56 7.55 4.16
C CYS A 7 0.93 7.33 4.43
N ILE A 8 1.29 6.16 4.94
CA ILE A 8 2.69 5.83 5.23
C ILE A 8 3.57 5.88 3.96
N ARG A 9 3.01 5.62 2.77
CA ARG A 9 3.74 5.69 1.51
C ARG A 9 4.27 7.09 1.21
N VAL A 10 3.56 8.14 1.62
CA VAL A 10 4.07 9.53 1.53
C VAL A 10 5.38 9.66 2.29
N HIS A 11 5.42 9.18 3.53
CA HIS A 11 6.63 9.25 4.37
C HIS A 11 7.77 8.38 3.83
N LYS A 12 7.45 7.21 3.27
CA LYS A 12 8.44 6.32 2.66
C LYS A 12 9.21 7.00 1.53
N MET A 13 8.57 7.88 0.77
CA MET A 13 9.21 8.67 -0.29
C MET A 13 9.82 9.98 0.23
N ALA A 14 9.12 10.67 1.12
CA ALA A 14 9.56 11.98 1.61
C ALA A 14 10.85 11.91 2.43
N LEU A 15 11.00 10.92 3.31
CA LEU A 15 12.16 10.81 4.19
C LEU A 15 13.49 10.70 3.44
N PRO A 16 13.64 9.85 2.39
CA PRO A 16 14.86 9.83 1.60
C PRO A 16 15.10 11.14 0.81
N LEU A 17 14.05 11.77 0.28
CA LEU A 17 14.17 13.06 -0.42
C LEU A 17 14.70 14.15 0.51
N LEU A 18 14.14 14.26 1.73
CA LEU A 18 14.63 15.17 2.77
C LEU A 18 16.10 14.89 3.13
N ALA A 19 16.46 13.61 3.25
CA ALA A 19 17.84 13.20 3.55
C ALA A 19 18.84 13.58 2.43
N GLN A 20 18.38 13.74 1.19
CA GLN A 20 19.16 14.20 0.05
C GLN A 20 19.19 15.72 -0.09
N GLY A 21 18.53 16.46 0.80
CA GLY A 21 18.51 17.92 0.81
C GLY A 21 17.39 18.54 -0.02
N ASN A 22 16.43 17.75 -0.48
CA ASN A 22 15.21 18.28 -1.08
C ASN A 22 14.35 18.98 -0.03
N ILE A 23 13.67 20.06 -0.42
CA ILE A 23 12.68 20.76 0.41
C ILE A 23 11.32 20.10 0.18
N VAL A 24 10.70 19.53 1.21
CA VAL A 24 9.42 18.82 1.09
C VAL A 24 8.35 19.47 1.96
N HIS A 25 7.35 20.03 1.30
CA HIS A 25 6.14 20.54 1.94
C HIS A 25 5.04 19.49 1.91
N LEU A 26 4.27 19.32 3.00
CA LEU A 26 3.18 18.36 3.11
C LEU A 26 1.84 19.08 3.27
N ILE A 27 0.87 18.75 2.41
CA ILE A 27 -0.55 19.08 2.57
C ILE A 27 -1.29 17.78 2.87
N CYS A 28 -1.96 17.68 4.03
CA CYS A 28 -2.62 16.45 4.44
C CYS A 28 -3.84 16.71 5.32
N GLY A 29 -4.88 15.89 5.16
CA GLY A 29 -6.13 15.98 5.93
C GLY A 29 -6.05 15.48 7.36
N ALA A 30 -4.97 14.80 7.72
CA ALA A 30 -4.70 14.38 9.10
C ALA A 30 -3.22 14.64 9.42
N GLN A 31 -2.94 14.97 10.67
CA GLN A 31 -1.57 15.12 11.14
C GLN A 31 -0.89 13.73 11.18
N PRO A 32 0.03 13.44 10.27
CA PRO A 32 0.72 12.15 10.28
C PRO A 32 1.79 12.12 11.37
N GLY A 33 2.19 10.92 11.79
CA GLY A 33 3.47 10.76 12.49
C GLY A 33 4.60 11.28 11.59
N TYR A 34 5.66 11.80 12.15
CA TYR A 34 6.80 12.39 11.42
C TYR A 34 6.53 13.72 10.68
N PHE A 35 5.39 14.39 10.91
CA PHE A 35 5.08 15.67 10.22
C PHE A 35 6.13 16.75 10.54
N GLU A 36 6.80 16.68 11.67
CA GLU A 36 7.86 17.60 12.10
C GLU A 36 9.11 17.56 11.21
N LEU A 37 9.25 16.51 10.40
CA LEU A 37 10.39 16.36 9.49
C LEU A 37 10.23 17.13 8.18
N TYR A 38 9.02 17.59 7.87
CA TYR A 38 8.74 18.36 6.65
C TYR A 38 9.10 19.84 6.85
N ASP A 39 9.52 20.49 5.76
CA ASP A 39 9.83 21.93 5.75
C ASP A 39 8.59 22.78 6.07
N SER A 40 7.41 22.33 5.68
CA SER A 40 6.16 22.85 6.18
C SER A 40 5.06 21.77 6.17
N PHE A 41 4.09 21.92 7.05
CA PHE A 41 2.90 21.08 7.12
C PHE A 41 1.64 21.94 7.09
N SER A 42 0.76 21.68 6.11
CA SER A 42 -0.55 22.30 5.98
C SER A 42 -1.65 21.28 6.31
N HIS A 43 -2.31 21.44 7.44
CA HIS A 43 -3.49 20.63 7.79
C HIS A 43 -4.70 21.12 7.01
N ALA A 44 -5.14 20.32 6.01
CA ALA A 44 -6.24 20.68 5.12
C ALA A 44 -7.51 19.90 5.49
N VAL A 45 -8.53 20.60 5.97
CA VAL A 45 -9.85 20.04 6.28
C VAL A 45 -10.85 20.46 5.22
N GLY A 46 -11.18 19.52 4.32
CA GLY A 46 -12.10 19.76 3.20
C GLY A 46 -11.43 20.46 1.99
N VAL A 47 -12.12 20.42 0.86
CA VAL A 47 -11.61 20.82 -0.46
C VAL A 47 -11.03 22.24 -0.49
N ASN A 48 -11.68 23.20 0.12
CA ASN A 48 -11.24 24.61 0.10
C ASN A 48 -9.87 24.81 0.77
N HIS A 49 -9.57 24.12 1.87
CA HIS A 49 -8.27 24.22 2.53
C HIS A 49 -7.16 23.59 1.69
N TYR A 50 -7.45 22.50 0.96
CA TYR A 50 -6.48 21.94 0.01
C TYR A 50 -6.17 22.93 -1.11
N ILE A 51 -7.20 23.54 -1.72
CA ILE A 51 -7.05 24.53 -2.79
C ILE A 51 -6.24 25.74 -2.30
N GLU A 52 -6.54 26.26 -1.12
CA GLU A 52 -5.79 27.37 -0.52
C GLU A 52 -4.32 27.00 -0.31
N SER A 53 -4.03 25.80 0.26
CA SER A 53 -2.67 25.33 0.47
C SER A 53 -1.92 25.13 -0.85
N ILE A 54 -2.57 24.62 -1.90
CA ILE A 54 -2.00 24.49 -3.24
C ILE A 54 -1.64 25.86 -3.79
N LYS A 55 -2.54 26.84 -3.72
CA LYS A 55 -2.28 28.23 -4.18
C LYS A 55 -1.10 28.87 -3.43
N ASN A 56 -1.05 28.70 -2.12
CA ASN A 56 0.03 29.27 -1.29
C ASN A 56 1.41 28.68 -1.64
N LEU A 57 1.46 27.42 -2.06
CA LEU A 57 2.71 26.75 -2.42
C LEU A 57 3.07 26.86 -3.90
N SER A 58 2.17 27.31 -4.77
CA SER A 58 2.37 27.33 -6.23
C SER A 58 3.58 28.14 -6.68
N GLY A 59 3.98 29.17 -5.93
CA GLY A 59 5.19 29.97 -6.21
C GLY A 59 6.44 29.51 -5.47
N VAL A 60 6.37 28.39 -4.76
CA VAL A 60 7.42 27.90 -3.86
C VAL A 60 7.96 26.55 -4.30
N VAL A 61 7.09 25.68 -4.85
CA VAL A 61 7.43 24.31 -5.19
C VAL A 61 7.71 24.13 -6.69
N ASP A 62 8.63 23.25 -7.02
CA ASP A 62 8.96 22.87 -8.40
C ASP A 62 7.95 21.85 -8.97
N VAL A 63 7.40 20.97 -8.13
CA VAL A 63 6.48 19.89 -8.51
C VAL A 63 5.49 19.59 -7.35
N PHE A 64 4.23 19.39 -7.69
CA PHE A 64 3.30 18.76 -6.78
C PHE A 64 3.31 17.24 -6.97
N HIS A 65 3.37 16.48 -5.87
CA HIS A 65 3.24 15.03 -5.88
C HIS A 65 1.98 14.65 -5.10
N ALA A 66 0.93 14.30 -5.83
CA ALA A 66 -0.35 13.88 -5.29
C ALA A 66 -0.34 12.37 -5.05
N HIS A 67 -0.70 11.97 -3.84
CA HIS A 67 -0.91 10.56 -3.52
C HIS A 67 -2.41 10.28 -3.56
N ASN A 68 -2.84 9.33 -4.37
CA ASN A 68 -4.24 8.95 -4.35
C ASN A 68 -4.53 8.12 -3.07
N GLU A 69 -5.62 8.16 -2.45
CA GLU A 69 -6.89 8.77 -2.71
C GLU A 69 -7.08 10.06 -1.89
N PRO A 70 -7.85 11.00 -2.34
CA PRO A 70 -8.64 11.06 -3.58
C PRO A 70 -7.83 11.58 -4.78
N SER A 71 -8.12 11.07 -5.99
CA SER A 71 -7.42 11.46 -7.23
C SER A 71 -7.67 12.89 -7.68
N TRP A 72 -8.75 13.55 -7.22
CA TRP A 72 -9.09 14.93 -7.57
C TRP A 72 -8.02 15.97 -7.22
N PHE A 73 -7.01 15.61 -6.45
CA PHE A 73 -5.88 16.50 -6.18
C PHE A 73 -5.17 16.95 -7.46
N VAL A 74 -5.09 16.09 -8.47
CA VAL A 74 -4.51 16.44 -9.78
C VAL A 74 -5.32 17.56 -10.43
N THR A 75 -6.64 17.41 -10.51
CA THR A 75 -7.54 18.45 -11.02
C THR A 75 -7.38 19.75 -10.23
N ALA A 76 -7.35 19.69 -8.90
CA ALA A 76 -7.17 20.87 -8.07
C ALA A 76 -5.85 21.62 -8.33
N VAL A 77 -4.74 20.90 -8.53
CA VAL A 77 -3.47 21.53 -8.91
C VAL A 77 -3.59 22.19 -10.30
N LYS A 78 -4.07 21.46 -11.31
CA LYS A 78 -4.21 21.95 -12.68
C LYS A 78 -5.13 23.14 -12.85
N GLU A 79 -6.19 23.25 -12.03
CA GLU A 79 -7.12 24.38 -12.06
C GLU A 79 -6.59 25.62 -11.36
N HIS A 80 -5.61 25.50 -10.49
CA HIS A 80 -5.22 26.59 -9.59
C HIS A 80 -3.76 27.03 -9.69
N CYS A 81 -2.91 26.28 -10.40
CA CYS A 81 -1.53 26.68 -10.65
C CYS A 81 -0.94 25.99 -11.89
N ASP A 82 0.17 26.55 -12.42
CA ASP A 82 0.89 26.03 -13.58
C ASP A 82 2.04 25.08 -13.21
N VAL A 83 2.14 24.70 -11.93
CA VAL A 83 3.19 23.77 -11.45
C VAL A 83 2.85 22.35 -11.89
N PRO A 84 3.82 21.59 -12.41
CA PRO A 84 3.60 20.19 -12.77
C PRO A 84 3.10 19.36 -11.59
N VAL A 85 2.23 18.37 -11.88
CA VAL A 85 1.71 17.43 -10.88
C VAL A 85 1.98 15.99 -11.29
N ILE A 86 2.64 15.25 -10.39
CA ILE A 86 2.80 13.81 -10.47
C ILE A 86 1.71 13.15 -9.61
N LEU A 87 1.14 12.06 -10.10
CA LEU A 87 0.19 11.24 -9.35
C LEU A 87 0.82 9.90 -8.97
N ASP A 88 0.91 9.62 -7.68
CA ASP A 88 1.20 8.30 -7.16
C ASP A 88 -0.08 7.46 -7.17
N VAL A 89 -0.14 6.51 -8.10
CA VAL A 89 -1.30 5.62 -8.31
C VAL A 89 -1.04 4.32 -7.56
N HIS A 90 -1.32 4.29 -6.26
CA HIS A 90 -1.12 3.09 -5.44
C HIS A 90 -2.41 2.32 -5.13
N ASP A 91 -3.55 2.92 -5.38
CA ASP A 91 -4.88 2.33 -5.34
C ASP A 91 -5.63 2.73 -6.62
N SER A 92 -6.44 1.82 -7.18
CA SER A 92 -7.32 2.11 -8.31
C SER A 92 -8.59 1.25 -8.21
N TRP A 93 -9.71 1.86 -8.51
CA TRP A 93 -10.98 1.15 -8.60
C TRP A 93 -10.95 0.09 -9.69
N LEU A 94 -10.29 0.40 -10.81
CA LEU A 94 -10.13 -0.56 -11.91
C LEU A 94 -9.38 -1.82 -11.45
N ALA A 95 -8.29 -1.68 -10.71
CA ALA A 95 -7.51 -2.83 -10.25
C ALA A 95 -8.26 -3.71 -9.23
N ARG A 96 -9.32 -3.17 -8.60
CA ARG A 96 -10.14 -3.88 -7.60
C ARG A 96 -11.36 -4.60 -8.18
N MET A 97 -11.63 -4.45 -9.47
CA MET A 97 -12.85 -4.97 -10.10
C MET A 97 -12.56 -6.18 -10.97
N THR A 98 -13.53 -7.10 -11.01
CA THR A 98 -13.59 -8.11 -12.07
C THR A 98 -14.03 -7.48 -13.40
N VAL A 99 -13.77 -8.15 -14.50
CA VAL A 99 -14.22 -7.69 -15.85
C VAL A 99 -15.74 -7.45 -15.87
N GLU A 100 -16.52 -8.34 -15.25
CA GLU A 100 -17.98 -8.24 -15.20
C GLU A 100 -18.43 -7.04 -14.35
N GLU A 101 -17.75 -6.77 -13.23
CA GLU A 101 -18.01 -5.60 -12.39
C GLU A 101 -17.66 -4.31 -13.11
N GLU A 102 -16.58 -4.29 -13.88
CA GLU A 102 -16.17 -3.17 -14.72
C GLU A 102 -17.20 -2.87 -15.83
N GLU A 103 -17.65 -3.90 -16.54
CA GLU A 103 -18.71 -3.75 -17.55
C GLU A 103 -20.00 -3.23 -16.94
N LYS A 104 -20.37 -3.73 -15.74
CA LYS A 104 -21.54 -3.25 -15.02
C LYS A 104 -21.38 -1.78 -14.58
N LEU A 105 -20.18 -1.36 -14.18
CA LEU A 105 -19.88 0.04 -13.88
C LEU A 105 -20.02 0.95 -15.09
N ARG A 106 -19.61 0.48 -16.26
CA ARG A 106 -19.75 1.24 -17.52
C ARG A 106 -21.22 1.39 -17.94
N THR A 107 -22.07 0.45 -17.54
CA THR A 107 -23.48 0.38 -17.99
C THR A 107 -24.51 0.84 -16.96
N ASP A 108 -24.26 0.67 -15.66
CA ASP A 108 -25.21 0.85 -14.56
C ASP A 108 -24.92 2.10 -13.69
N GLY A 109 -25.27 3.28 -14.19
CA GLY A 109 -25.60 4.39 -13.33
C GLY A 109 -24.48 5.35 -12.91
N GLU A 110 -24.92 6.56 -12.64
CA GLU A 110 -24.11 7.78 -12.49
C GLU A 110 -22.95 7.73 -11.49
N LYS A 111 -23.09 7.02 -10.36
CA LYS A 111 -22.07 7.10 -9.30
C LYS A 111 -20.81 6.28 -9.61
N ALA A 112 -20.99 5.12 -10.17
CA ALA A 112 -19.89 4.21 -10.47
C ALA A 112 -19.18 4.63 -11.75
N SER A 113 -19.94 5.02 -12.78
CA SER A 113 -19.43 5.67 -13.99
C SER A 113 -18.67 6.96 -13.66
N ARG A 114 -19.10 7.71 -12.64
CA ARG A 114 -18.44 8.92 -12.17
C ARG A 114 -17.06 8.65 -11.58
N VAL A 115 -16.91 7.64 -10.71
CA VAL A 115 -15.62 7.30 -10.09
C VAL A 115 -14.61 6.86 -11.16
N TYR A 116 -15.00 5.98 -12.06
CA TYR A 116 -14.16 5.54 -13.17
C TYR A 116 -13.74 6.72 -14.08
N THR A 117 -14.68 7.60 -14.42
CA THR A 117 -14.42 8.78 -15.26
C THR A 117 -13.51 9.77 -14.55
N GLU A 118 -13.70 9.99 -13.25
CA GLU A 118 -12.86 10.86 -12.43
C GLU A 118 -11.43 10.32 -12.34
N GLU A 119 -11.28 9.03 -12.04
CA GLU A 119 -9.97 8.37 -11.98
C GLU A 119 -9.24 8.47 -13.32
N ARG A 120 -9.90 8.11 -14.43
CA ARG A 120 -9.38 8.27 -15.79
C ARG A 120 -8.92 9.69 -16.11
N ASN A 121 -9.76 10.69 -15.81
CA ASN A 121 -9.43 12.08 -16.10
C ASN A 121 -8.20 12.54 -15.30
N ASN A 122 -8.11 12.21 -14.03
CA ASN A 122 -6.96 12.58 -13.21
C ASN A 122 -5.67 11.90 -13.66
N PHE A 123 -5.74 10.62 -14.08
CA PHE A 123 -4.59 9.93 -14.64
C PHE A 123 -4.13 10.59 -15.95
N GLN A 124 -5.05 11.01 -16.81
CA GLN A 124 -4.72 11.70 -18.07
C GLN A 124 -4.20 13.14 -17.88
N LEU A 125 -4.62 13.83 -16.82
CA LEU A 125 -4.20 15.21 -16.51
C LEU A 125 -2.84 15.28 -15.81
N ALA A 126 -2.41 14.24 -15.12
CA ALA A 126 -1.12 14.22 -14.45
C ALA A 126 0.03 14.36 -15.45
N ASP A 127 1.08 15.09 -15.10
CA ASP A 127 2.28 15.25 -15.94
C ASP A 127 3.20 14.03 -15.85
N GLY A 128 3.10 13.25 -14.77
CA GLY A 128 3.84 12.01 -14.56
C GLY A 128 3.13 11.09 -13.60
N LEU A 129 3.47 9.79 -13.62
CA LEU A 129 2.80 8.76 -12.83
C LEU A 129 3.81 7.91 -12.07
N VAL A 130 3.42 7.49 -10.85
CA VAL A 130 4.20 6.54 -10.04
C VAL A 130 3.31 5.35 -9.71
N PHE A 131 3.80 4.14 -9.94
CA PHE A 131 3.06 2.90 -9.68
C PHE A 131 3.81 1.99 -8.70
N PRO A 132 3.11 1.18 -7.87
CA PRO A 132 3.75 0.29 -6.91
C PRO A 132 4.31 -0.99 -7.53
N SER A 133 3.80 -1.44 -8.68
CA SER A 133 4.24 -2.63 -9.39
C SER A 133 4.14 -2.48 -10.90
N ARG A 134 4.90 -3.29 -11.64
CA ARG A 134 4.86 -3.28 -13.10
C ARG A 134 3.51 -3.77 -13.65
N PRO A 135 2.95 -4.90 -13.20
CA PRO A 135 1.65 -5.37 -13.69
C PRO A 135 0.53 -4.35 -13.45
N PHE A 136 0.55 -3.66 -12.31
CA PHE A 136 -0.41 -2.60 -12.01
C PHE A 136 -0.26 -1.42 -12.98
N ALA A 137 0.97 -0.96 -13.23
CA ALA A 137 1.25 0.08 -14.21
C ALA A 137 0.74 -0.33 -15.61
N ASP A 138 1.08 -1.52 -16.06
CA ASP A 138 0.70 -2.01 -17.38
C ASP A 138 -0.83 -2.09 -17.54
N GLN A 139 -1.56 -2.53 -16.52
CA GLN A 139 -3.03 -2.55 -16.51
C GLN A 139 -3.61 -1.14 -16.69
N ILE A 140 -3.22 -0.18 -15.85
CA ILE A 140 -3.77 1.18 -15.85
C ILE A 140 -3.37 1.93 -17.13
N ILE A 141 -2.11 1.85 -17.55
CA ILE A 141 -1.61 2.51 -18.75
C ILE A 141 -2.34 2.00 -19.99
N ASN A 142 -2.50 0.67 -20.11
CA ASN A 142 -3.17 0.07 -21.25
C ASN A 142 -4.67 0.40 -21.31
N GLU A 143 -5.36 0.36 -20.18
CA GLU A 143 -6.79 0.67 -20.10
C GLU A 143 -7.07 2.13 -20.48
N PHE A 144 -6.36 3.07 -19.88
CA PHE A 144 -6.62 4.50 -20.09
C PHE A 144 -5.80 5.12 -21.23
N LYS A 145 -4.95 4.33 -21.93
CA LYS A 145 -4.09 4.78 -23.04
C LYS A 145 -3.21 5.96 -22.65
N LEU A 146 -2.57 5.83 -21.48
CA LEU A 146 -1.73 6.87 -20.90
C LEU A 146 -0.39 6.94 -21.65
N THR A 147 0.14 8.15 -21.84
CA THR A 147 1.38 8.42 -22.59
C THR A 147 2.39 9.24 -21.79
N GLN A 148 2.03 9.68 -20.61
CA GLN A 148 2.90 10.46 -19.73
C GLN A 148 4.10 9.63 -19.27
N PRO A 149 5.23 10.27 -18.90
CA PRO A 149 6.34 9.60 -18.25
C PRO A 149 5.87 8.94 -16.94
N TYR A 150 6.38 7.76 -16.67
CA TYR A 150 6.07 7.05 -15.43
C TYR A 150 7.24 6.25 -14.92
N ILE A 151 7.20 5.94 -13.62
CA ILE A 151 8.09 5.01 -12.96
C ILE A 151 7.33 3.95 -12.19
N VAL A 152 7.99 2.83 -11.95
CA VAL A 152 7.51 1.80 -11.01
C VAL A 152 8.38 1.89 -9.76
N LEU A 153 7.80 2.43 -8.70
CA LEU A 153 8.47 2.59 -7.40
C LEU A 153 7.67 1.88 -6.32
N PRO A 154 8.04 0.63 -5.98
CA PRO A 154 7.39 -0.11 -4.90
C PRO A 154 7.47 0.62 -3.55
N SER A 155 6.63 0.21 -2.61
CA SER A 155 6.52 0.86 -1.30
C SER A 155 7.66 0.49 -0.35
N TYR A 156 8.91 0.53 -0.86
CA TYR A 156 10.11 0.28 -0.07
C TYR A 156 10.15 1.15 1.19
N LEU A 157 10.76 0.63 2.26
CA LEU A 157 10.92 1.41 3.47
C LEU A 157 12.26 2.16 3.47
N PRO A 158 12.30 3.37 4.05
CA PRO A 158 13.55 4.05 4.40
C PRO A 158 14.45 3.21 5.30
N ARG A 159 15.75 3.39 5.16
CA ARG A 159 16.82 2.64 5.88
C ARG A 159 16.60 2.60 7.39
N GLN A 160 16.10 3.66 7.98
CA GLN A 160 15.86 3.74 9.43
C GLN A 160 14.90 2.66 9.96
N PHE A 161 14.03 2.11 9.11
CA PHE A 161 13.07 1.07 9.47
C PHE A 161 13.62 -0.36 9.34
N TYR A 162 14.90 -0.54 8.95
CA TYR A 162 15.56 -1.85 8.84
C TYR A 162 16.37 -2.25 10.09
N ARG A 163 16.21 -1.51 11.19
CA ARG A 163 16.99 -1.70 12.43
C ARG A 163 16.42 -2.74 13.40
N TYR A 164 15.21 -3.22 13.14
CA TYR A 164 14.52 -4.10 14.08
C TYR A 164 15.03 -5.53 14.02
N THR A 165 15.14 -6.13 15.21
CA THR A 165 15.55 -7.52 15.41
C THR A 165 14.60 -8.20 16.38
N CYS A 166 14.39 -9.50 16.20
CA CYS A 166 13.57 -10.29 17.10
C CYS A 166 14.26 -10.41 18.48
N LYS A 167 13.55 -10.04 19.53
CA LYS A 167 14.00 -10.19 20.92
C LYS A 167 13.33 -11.37 21.62
N GLU A 168 12.12 -11.72 21.20
CA GLU A 168 11.32 -12.77 21.77
C GLU A 168 10.46 -13.38 20.67
N TRP A 169 10.59 -14.67 20.48
CA TRP A 169 9.91 -15.39 19.41
C TRP A 169 8.49 -15.79 19.85
N LEU A 170 7.48 -15.49 19.05
CA LEU A 170 6.11 -15.95 19.21
C LEU A 170 5.79 -17.09 18.25
N GLY A 171 6.38 -17.07 17.05
CA GLY A 171 6.02 -18.00 15.98
C GLY A 171 4.74 -17.59 15.26
N GLY A 172 4.15 -18.54 14.55
CA GLY A 172 2.87 -18.37 13.88
C GLY A 172 2.92 -17.51 12.62
N LEU A 173 1.75 -17.34 12.01
CA LEU A 173 1.48 -16.47 10.89
C LEU A 173 1.01 -15.11 11.42
N THR A 174 1.43 -14.01 10.80
CA THR A 174 0.98 -12.67 11.20
C THR A 174 0.39 -11.89 10.04
N TYR A 175 -0.61 -11.08 10.34
CA TYR A 175 -1.19 -10.08 9.45
C TYR A 175 -1.28 -8.73 10.15
N GLU A 176 -0.99 -7.66 9.43
CA GLU A 176 -1.17 -6.30 9.89
C GLU A 176 -2.00 -5.48 8.89
N GLY A 177 -2.74 -4.49 9.39
CA GLY A 177 -3.50 -3.57 8.57
C GLY A 177 -5.00 -3.62 8.78
N ARG A 178 -5.75 -3.34 7.70
CA ARG A 178 -7.21 -3.28 7.76
C ARG A 178 -7.81 -4.67 7.81
N LEU A 179 -8.83 -4.84 8.66
CA LEU A 179 -9.74 -5.98 8.69
C LEU A 179 -11.17 -5.50 8.50
N ASP A 180 -11.89 -6.11 7.56
CA ASP A 180 -13.31 -5.89 7.35
C ASP A 180 -14.12 -7.06 7.94
N LEU A 181 -15.27 -6.76 8.54
CA LEU A 181 -16.21 -7.77 9.01
C LEU A 181 -17.11 -8.26 7.87
N PRO A 182 -17.57 -9.52 7.91
CA PRO A 182 -18.49 -10.07 6.91
C PRO A 182 -19.74 -9.18 6.73
N SER A 183 -20.35 -8.70 7.81
CA SER A 183 -21.50 -7.79 7.78
C SER A 183 -21.28 -6.50 6.99
N LYS A 184 -20.05 -6.02 6.92
CA LYS A 184 -19.68 -4.83 6.14
C LYS A 184 -19.31 -5.13 4.69
N VAL A 185 -18.97 -6.38 4.40
CA VAL A 185 -18.59 -6.82 3.06
C VAL A 185 -19.82 -7.22 2.23
N GLU A 186 -20.84 -7.81 2.87
CA GLU A 186 -22.09 -8.20 2.21
C GLU A 186 -22.82 -7.01 1.58
N ASP A 187 -22.73 -5.82 2.20
CA ASP A 187 -23.29 -4.58 1.67
C ASP A 187 -22.46 -3.95 0.53
N LYS A 188 -21.27 -4.46 0.25
CA LYS A 188 -20.43 -3.93 -0.81
C LYS A 188 -20.82 -4.54 -2.15
N ARG A 189 -21.09 -3.68 -3.14
CA ARG A 189 -21.55 -4.05 -4.49
C ARG A 189 -20.55 -4.84 -5.31
N PHE A 190 -19.28 -4.92 -4.86
CA PHE A 190 -18.18 -5.50 -5.61
C PHE A 190 -17.40 -6.50 -4.78
N HIS A 191 -17.13 -7.68 -5.36
CA HIS A 191 -16.34 -8.73 -4.71
C HIS A 191 -14.90 -8.30 -4.39
N GLY A 192 -14.31 -7.40 -5.19
CA GLY A 192 -12.97 -6.87 -4.96
C GLY A 192 -12.78 -6.20 -3.61
N PHE A 193 -13.84 -5.78 -2.92
CA PHE A 193 -13.76 -5.22 -1.58
C PHE A 193 -13.64 -6.26 -0.46
N ARG A 194 -13.69 -7.56 -0.77
CA ARG A 194 -13.51 -8.65 0.21
C ARG A 194 -12.05 -8.95 0.52
N TYR A 195 -11.11 -8.25 -0.07
CA TYR A 195 -9.68 -8.54 0.11
C TYR A 195 -9.17 -8.44 1.56
N CYS A 196 -9.87 -7.70 2.43
CA CYS A 196 -9.58 -7.57 3.86
C CYS A 196 -10.51 -8.39 4.78
N GLU A 197 -11.35 -9.29 4.26
CA GLU A 197 -12.20 -10.18 5.04
C GLU A 197 -11.49 -11.52 5.22
N TYR A 198 -11.16 -11.89 6.46
CA TYR A 198 -10.28 -13.03 6.78
C TYR A 198 -10.94 -14.10 7.66
N VAL A 199 -12.26 -14.05 7.91
CA VAL A 199 -12.91 -14.98 8.83
C VAL A 199 -12.71 -16.43 8.42
N GLN A 200 -13.01 -16.76 7.16
CA GLN A 200 -12.86 -18.12 6.67
C GLN A 200 -11.41 -18.59 6.72
N LEU A 201 -10.46 -17.78 6.23
CA LEU A 201 -9.03 -18.11 6.29
C LEU A 201 -8.56 -18.32 7.74
N THR A 202 -9.03 -17.48 8.67
CA THR A 202 -8.67 -17.61 10.09
C THR A 202 -9.19 -18.92 10.68
N GLN A 203 -10.42 -19.31 10.34
CA GLN A 203 -10.99 -20.57 10.77
C GLN A 203 -10.20 -21.77 10.21
N GLU A 204 -9.86 -21.75 8.91
CA GLU A 204 -9.07 -22.81 8.29
C GLU A 204 -7.67 -22.95 8.93
N LEU A 205 -7.02 -21.82 9.25
CA LEU A 205 -5.73 -21.80 9.96
C LEU A 205 -5.86 -22.37 11.37
N HIS A 206 -6.89 -21.96 12.12
CA HIS A 206 -7.18 -22.48 13.45
C HIS A 206 -7.39 -24.00 13.42
N ASP A 207 -8.23 -24.50 12.51
CA ASP A 207 -8.51 -25.93 12.36
C ASP A 207 -7.27 -26.73 11.94
N ALA A 208 -6.35 -26.09 11.20
CA ALA A 208 -5.06 -26.65 10.81
C ALA A 208 -4.01 -26.61 11.94
N GLY A 209 -4.32 -25.98 13.09
CA GLY A 209 -3.41 -25.80 14.22
C GLY A 209 -2.30 -24.78 13.97
N VAL A 210 -2.57 -23.77 13.15
CA VAL A 210 -1.66 -22.66 12.86
C VAL A 210 -2.06 -21.45 13.70
N ASP A 211 -1.16 -20.96 14.54
CA ASP A 211 -1.35 -19.73 15.29
C ASP A 211 -1.37 -18.54 14.34
N PHE A 212 -2.45 -17.74 14.37
CA PHE A 212 -2.61 -16.56 13.54
C PHE A 212 -2.73 -15.31 14.40
N HIS A 213 -1.89 -14.30 14.12
CA HIS A 213 -1.71 -13.08 14.90
C HIS A 213 -2.10 -11.86 14.12
N PHE A 214 -3.07 -11.08 14.61
CA PHE A 214 -3.52 -9.83 13.99
C PHE A 214 -2.99 -8.59 14.71
N TYR A 215 -2.39 -7.67 13.96
CA TYR A 215 -2.06 -6.31 14.40
C TYR A 215 -2.96 -5.32 13.66
N VAL A 216 -4.11 -5.03 14.24
CA VAL A 216 -5.17 -4.23 13.60
C VAL A 216 -5.63 -3.10 14.51
N LEU A 217 -6.05 -1.97 13.91
CA LEU A 217 -6.55 -0.81 14.65
C LEU A 217 -8.00 -0.99 15.14
N ARG A 218 -8.60 -2.14 14.86
CA ARG A 218 -9.98 -2.41 15.19
C ARG A 218 -10.10 -2.96 16.61
N ASP A 219 -11.05 -2.42 17.38
CA ASP A 219 -11.29 -2.77 18.78
C ASP A 219 -12.81 -2.64 19.08
N ASP A 220 -13.64 -3.28 18.23
CA ASP A 220 -15.08 -3.33 18.47
C ASP A 220 -15.56 -4.73 18.89
N GLU A 221 -16.67 -4.78 19.64
CA GLU A 221 -17.21 -6.02 20.22
C GLU A 221 -17.52 -7.08 19.14
N GLU A 222 -18.02 -6.67 17.96
CA GLU A 222 -18.32 -7.58 16.86
C GLU A 222 -17.03 -8.26 16.35
N PHE A 223 -15.94 -7.50 16.26
CA PHE A 223 -14.64 -8.00 15.84
C PHE A 223 -14.10 -9.05 16.84
N HIS A 224 -14.08 -8.72 18.12
CA HIS A 224 -13.60 -9.62 19.17
C HIS A 224 -14.43 -10.91 19.24
N LYS A 225 -15.75 -10.80 19.12
CA LYS A 225 -16.64 -11.97 19.09
C LYS A 225 -16.36 -12.95 17.95
N ILE A 226 -15.83 -12.45 16.82
CA ILE A 226 -15.53 -13.29 15.65
C ILE A 226 -14.14 -13.90 15.75
N TYR A 227 -13.14 -13.14 16.21
CA TYR A 227 -11.73 -13.51 16.03
C TYR A 227 -11.02 -14.02 17.29
N ASP A 228 -11.46 -13.66 18.52
CA ASP A 228 -10.71 -13.98 19.75
C ASP A 228 -10.58 -15.47 20.03
N ASP A 229 -11.58 -16.28 19.64
CA ASP A 229 -11.56 -17.73 19.88
C ASP A 229 -10.71 -18.49 18.84
N ILE A 230 -10.39 -17.88 17.69
CA ILE A 230 -9.72 -18.53 16.56
C ILE A 230 -8.40 -17.87 16.15
N SER A 231 -7.97 -16.81 16.84
CA SER A 231 -6.74 -16.07 16.55
C SER A 231 -6.21 -15.29 17.76
N PHE A 232 -5.02 -14.70 17.60
CA PHE A 232 -4.42 -13.81 18.59
C PHE A 232 -4.53 -12.37 18.14
N VAL A 233 -5.42 -11.60 18.75
CA VAL A 233 -5.62 -10.18 18.42
C VAL A 233 -4.69 -9.30 19.28
N HIS A 234 -3.82 -8.55 18.61
CA HIS A 234 -2.89 -7.63 19.24
C HIS A 234 -3.25 -6.20 18.86
N GLY A 235 -4.08 -5.49 19.31
CA GLY A 235 -4.45 -4.11 18.96
C GLY A 235 -3.44 -3.29 18.13
N GLY A 236 -3.85 -2.19 17.59
CA GLY A 236 -3.01 -1.31 16.76
C GLY A 236 -1.79 -0.81 17.51
N LYS A 237 -0.69 -0.64 16.80
CA LYS A 237 0.59 -0.18 17.35
C LYS A 237 1.10 1.02 16.56
N PRO A 238 1.81 1.95 17.19
CA PRO A 238 2.62 2.92 16.47
C PRO A 238 3.56 2.22 15.48
N TYR A 239 3.80 2.83 14.33
CA TYR A 239 4.43 2.17 13.17
C TYR A 239 5.76 1.47 13.50
N GLU A 240 6.66 2.11 14.24
CA GLU A 240 7.92 1.49 14.65
C GLU A 240 7.74 0.32 15.61
N GLN A 241 6.76 0.40 16.50
CA GLN A 241 6.42 -0.70 17.42
C GLN A 241 5.77 -1.87 16.66
N LEU A 242 4.99 -1.57 15.61
CA LEU A 242 4.44 -2.58 14.71
C LEU A 242 5.58 -3.36 14.03
N LEU A 243 6.51 -2.67 13.36
CA LEU A 243 7.65 -3.32 12.71
C LEU A 243 8.47 -4.18 13.69
N SER A 244 8.68 -3.70 14.91
CA SER A 244 9.34 -4.48 15.96
C SER A 244 8.53 -5.72 16.36
N ALA A 245 7.20 -5.61 16.47
CA ALA A 245 6.33 -6.72 16.81
C ALA A 245 6.30 -7.79 15.73
N LEU A 246 6.27 -7.40 14.45
CA LEU A 246 6.27 -8.31 13.30
C LEU A 246 7.50 -9.23 13.28
N THR A 247 8.66 -8.78 13.75
CA THR A 247 9.89 -9.62 13.76
C THR A 247 9.74 -10.93 14.52
N ARG A 248 8.72 -11.07 15.35
CA ARG A 248 8.50 -12.18 16.30
C ARG A 248 7.86 -13.42 15.67
N HIS A 249 7.40 -13.32 14.40
CA HIS A 249 6.58 -14.35 13.74
C HIS A 249 7.35 -15.14 12.69
N ASP A 250 6.86 -16.36 12.40
CA ASP A 250 7.45 -17.23 11.38
C ASP A 250 7.19 -16.70 9.99
N TRP A 251 5.96 -16.29 9.72
CA TRP A 251 5.47 -15.86 8.44
C TRP A 251 4.63 -14.58 8.51
N GLY A 252 4.72 -13.73 7.50
CA GLY A 252 3.82 -12.61 7.23
C GLY A 252 2.88 -12.93 6.07
N LEU A 253 1.59 -12.70 6.24
CA LEU A 253 0.55 -13.03 5.28
C LEU A 253 0.32 -11.91 4.26
N LEU A 254 0.30 -12.27 2.97
CA LEU A 254 -0.23 -11.48 1.86
C LEU A 254 -1.28 -12.30 1.10
N GLY A 255 -2.34 -11.64 0.65
CA GLY A 255 -3.42 -12.31 -0.07
C GLY A 255 -4.47 -12.91 0.83
N ASN A 256 -5.31 -13.74 0.26
CA ASN A 256 -6.44 -14.40 0.92
C ASN A 256 -6.78 -15.70 0.18
N ILE A 257 -7.57 -16.57 0.80
CA ILE A 257 -8.15 -17.74 0.12
C ILE A 257 -9.17 -17.34 -0.97
N PHE A 258 -9.77 -16.15 -0.86
CA PHE A 258 -10.61 -15.59 -1.91
C PHE A 258 -9.75 -14.89 -2.96
N HIS A 259 -9.95 -15.28 -4.22
CA HIS A 259 -9.36 -14.54 -5.32
C HIS A 259 -9.99 -13.15 -5.44
N THR A 260 -9.15 -12.12 -5.53
CA THR A 260 -9.57 -10.76 -5.87
C THR A 260 -8.64 -10.20 -6.94
N PRO A 261 -9.14 -9.41 -7.91
CA PRO A 261 -8.32 -8.86 -9.00
C PRO A 261 -7.12 -8.06 -8.50
N GLU A 262 -7.27 -7.34 -7.39
CA GLU A 262 -6.18 -6.54 -6.83
C GLU A 262 -4.94 -7.40 -6.49
N TRP A 263 -5.12 -8.61 -5.97
CA TRP A 263 -4.01 -9.50 -5.63
C TRP A 263 -3.23 -10.05 -6.84
N GLU A 264 -3.79 -9.93 -8.06
CA GLU A 264 -3.08 -10.28 -9.29
C GLU A 264 -1.91 -9.33 -9.57
N VAL A 265 -2.04 -8.05 -9.18
CA VAL A 265 -1.14 -6.98 -9.60
C VAL A 265 -0.51 -6.19 -8.44
N ALA A 266 -1.07 -6.27 -7.22
CA ALA A 266 -0.71 -5.39 -6.12
C ALA A 266 0.65 -5.71 -5.49
N PHE A 267 1.37 -4.63 -5.12
CA PHE A 267 2.44 -4.64 -4.14
C PHE A 267 2.03 -3.80 -2.92
N PRO A 268 1.37 -4.41 -1.92
CA PRO A 268 0.89 -3.69 -0.75
C PRO A 268 2.05 -3.24 0.14
N ASN A 269 1.81 -2.23 0.97
CA ASN A 269 2.79 -1.72 1.93
C ASN A 269 3.39 -2.82 2.81
N LYS A 270 2.56 -3.75 3.27
CA LYS A 270 2.94 -4.84 4.18
C LYS A 270 3.99 -5.81 3.61
N LEU A 271 4.07 -5.99 2.27
CA LEU A 271 5.14 -6.75 1.64
C LEU A 271 6.52 -6.24 2.09
N PHE A 272 6.71 -4.93 2.01
CA PHE A 272 7.99 -4.30 2.33
C PHE A 272 8.17 -4.07 3.84
N GLU A 273 7.10 -4.01 4.60
CA GLU A 273 7.11 -4.00 6.07
C GLU A 273 7.60 -5.35 6.61
N TYR A 274 7.12 -6.46 6.07
CA TYR A 274 7.66 -7.79 6.39
C TYR A 274 9.14 -7.94 5.99
N ILE A 275 9.53 -7.43 4.82
CA ILE A 275 10.94 -7.43 4.39
C ILE A 275 11.80 -6.64 5.38
N ALA A 276 11.39 -5.43 5.75
CA ALA A 276 12.13 -4.60 6.72
C ALA A 276 12.20 -5.25 8.10
N ALA A 277 11.12 -5.86 8.56
CA ALA A 277 11.04 -6.62 9.81
C ALA A 277 11.73 -8.00 9.74
N CYS A 278 12.26 -8.40 8.59
CA CYS A 278 12.92 -9.71 8.39
C CYS A 278 11.97 -10.90 8.61
N VAL A 279 10.68 -10.73 8.26
CA VAL A 279 9.65 -11.77 8.35
C VAL A 279 9.49 -12.40 6.98
N PRO A 280 9.71 -13.72 6.82
CA PRO A 280 9.41 -14.44 5.59
C PRO A 280 7.93 -14.30 5.20
N ILE A 281 7.64 -14.38 3.91
CA ILE A 281 6.32 -14.02 3.40
C ILE A 281 5.60 -15.24 2.83
N VAL A 282 4.33 -15.40 3.22
CA VAL A 282 3.38 -16.29 2.57
C VAL A 282 2.46 -15.44 1.68
N ALA A 283 2.42 -15.76 0.41
CA ALA A 283 1.47 -15.19 -0.55
C ALA A 283 0.40 -16.23 -0.88
N ILE A 284 -0.83 -16.00 -0.41
CA ILE A 284 -1.99 -16.85 -0.72
C ILE A 284 -2.81 -16.16 -1.80
N ASN A 285 -2.90 -16.76 -3.00
CA ASN A 285 -3.60 -16.20 -4.16
C ASN A 285 -3.22 -14.74 -4.46
N ALA A 286 -1.99 -14.35 -4.12
CA ALA A 286 -1.44 -13.02 -4.36
C ALA A 286 -0.30 -13.13 -5.39
N LYS A 287 -0.66 -13.22 -6.67
CA LYS A 287 0.20 -13.64 -7.78
C LYS A 287 1.47 -12.82 -7.92
N GLU A 288 1.37 -11.50 -7.99
CA GLU A 288 2.58 -10.66 -8.16
C GLU A 288 3.48 -10.71 -6.91
N CYS A 289 2.88 -10.70 -5.72
CA CYS A 289 3.64 -10.91 -4.48
C CYS A 289 4.28 -12.30 -4.43
N GLY A 290 3.54 -13.35 -4.82
CA GLY A 290 4.01 -14.72 -4.89
C GLY A 290 5.20 -14.88 -5.84
N ARG A 291 5.08 -14.32 -7.05
CA ARG A 291 6.17 -14.27 -8.02
C ARG A 291 7.41 -13.61 -7.42
N PHE A 292 7.25 -12.41 -6.83
CA PHE A 292 8.35 -11.65 -6.24
C PHE A 292 9.05 -12.41 -5.12
N VAL A 293 8.28 -12.97 -4.17
CA VAL A 293 8.90 -13.65 -3.01
C VAL A 293 9.60 -14.94 -3.39
N ARG A 294 9.11 -15.68 -4.40
CA ARG A 294 9.76 -16.88 -4.95
C ARG A 294 11.06 -16.52 -5.69
N GLU A 295 11.02 -15.54 -6.58
CA GLU A 295 12.20 -15.09 -7.35
C GLU A 295 13.37 -14.68 -6.45
N HIS A 296 13.06 -14.13 -5.30
CA HIS A 296 14.06 -13.68 -4.33
C HIS A 296 14.34 -14.69 -3.20
N GLY A 297 13.62 -15.80 -3.14
CA GLY A 297 13.74 -16.82 -2.12
C GLY A 297 13.46 -16.32 -0.69
N ILE A 298 12.54 -15.33 -0.56
CA ILE A 298 12.21 -14.67 0.71
C ILE A 298 10.82 -15.04 1.24
N GLY A 299 10.15 -15.93 0.54
CA GLY A 299 8.80 -16.38 0.88
C GLY A 299 8.36 -17.52 -0.02
N ILE A 300 7.11 -17.91 0.18
CA ILE A 300 6.41 -18.95 -0.58
C ILE A 300 5.12 -18.41 -1.15
N GLU A 301 4.72 -18.94 -2.30
CA GLU A 301 3.39 -18.78 -2.88
C GLU A 301 2.63 -20.09 -2.69
N VAL A 302 1.41 -20.00 -2.19
CA VAL A 302 0.54 -21.14 -1.92
C VAL A 302 -0.90 -20.83 -2.33
N GLU A 303 -1.69 -21.86 -2.59
CA GLU A 303 -3.10 -21.74 -2.96
C GLU A 303 -4.05 -22.09 -1.79
N SER A 304 -3.55 -22.77 -0.76
CA SER A 304 -4.36 -23.25 0.38
C SER A 304 -3.60 -23.25 1.69
N VAL A 305 -4.36 -23.41 2.79
CA VAL A 305 -3.81 -23.57 4.14
C VAL A 305 -3.07 -24.91 4.29
N GLU A 306 -3.52 -25.96 3.62
CA GLU A 306 -2.85 -27.28 3.63
C GLU A 306 -1.45 -27.18 3.02
N GLU A 307 -1.34 -26.54 1.86
CA GLU A 307 -0.03 -26.32 1.21
C GLU A 307 0.89 -25.47 2.09
N LEU A 308 0.36 -24.43 2.73
CA LEU A 308 1.13 -23.64 3.69
C LEU A 308 1.68 -24.51 4.83
N LYS A 309 0.85 -25.39 5.37
CA LYS A 309 1.23 -26.27 6.47
C LYS A 309 2.35 -27.23 6.07
N ASP A 310 2.25 -27.84 4.89
CA ASP A 310 3.27 -28.76 4.36
C ASP A 310 4.63 -28.05 4.16
N ARG A 311 4.58 -26.77 3.81
CA ARG A 311 5.76 -25.94 3.53
C ARG A 311 6.19 -25.05 4.69
N TRP A 312 5.57 -25.21 5.88
CA TRP A 312 5.79 -24.33 7.03
C TRP A 312 7.27 -24.10 7.34
N GLY A 313 8.06 -25.19 7.34
CA GLY A 313 9.47 -25.15 7.72
C GLY A 313 10.38 -24.33 6.81
N GLU A 314 9.93 -23.94 5.60
CA GLU A 314 10.70 -23.15 4.65
C GLU A 314 10.99 -21.73 5.16
N HIS A 315 10.23 -21.22 6.15
CA HIS A 315 10.42 -19.89 6.73
C HIS A 315 11.88 -19.67 7.20
N ARG A 316 12.55 -20.68 7.68
CA ARG A 316 13.93 -20.59 8.18
C ARG A 316 14.90 -20.18 7.07
N GLN A 317 14.81 -20.83 5.91
CA GLN A 317 15.67 -20.52 4.77
C GLN A 317 15.30 -19.15 4.16
N CYS A 318 14.02 -18.86 4.05
CA CYS A 318 13.53 -17.56 3.56
C CYS A 318 14.03 -16.41 4.45
N ARG A 319 14.04 -16.58 5.76
CA ARG A 319 14.59 -15.61 6.71
C ARG A 319 16.09 -15.39 6.54
N ILE A 320 16.87 -16.45 6.31
CA ILE A 320 18.31 -16.34 6.02
C ILE A 320 18.52 -15.50 4.75
N ASN A 321 17.70 -15.73 3.72
CA ASN A 321 17.77 -15.00 2.47
C ASN A 321 17.37 -13.52 2.66
N LEU A 322 16.35 -13.24 3.49
CA LEU A 322 15.98 -11.87 3.86
C LEU A 322 17.10 -11.14 4.56
N ILE A 323 17.74 -11.75 5.57
CA ILE A 323 18.88 -11.17 6.28
C ILE A 323 19.98 -10.74 5.32
N LYS A 324 20.27 -11.57 4.30
CA LYS A 324 21.32 -11.31 3.31
C LYS A 324 20.95 -10.23 2.30
N ASN A 325 19.66 -10.12 1.93
CA ASN A 325 19.25 -9.39 0.75
C ASN A 325 18.38 -8.17 1.02
N ARG A 326 17.74 -8.03 2.19
CA ARG A 326 16.73 -6.98 2.44
C ARG A 326 17.21 -5.55 2.20
N GLN A 327 18.52 -5.31 2.30
CA GLN A 327 19.13 -4.01 2.02
C GLN A 327 18.96 -3.55 0.55
N LYS A 328 18.64 -4.45 -0.37
CA LYS A 328 18.34 -4.13 -1.77
C LYS A 328 17.07 -3.32 -1.92
N TRP A 329 16.11 -3.49 -1.00
CA TRP A 329 14.77 -2.90 -1.02
C TRP A 329 14.64 -1.72 -0.05
N ILE A 330 15.74 -0.99 0.17
CA ILE A 330 15.74 0.27 0.91
C ILE A 330 15.36 1.40 -0.05
N MET A 331 14.43 2.28 0.34
CA MET A 331 13.92 3.36 -0.52
C MET A 331 15.03 4.27 -1.03
N GLU A 332 16.05 4.57 -0.22
CA GLU A 332 17.20 5.40 -0.60
C GLU A 332 17.98 4.86 -1.81
N ASN A 333 17.90 3.57 -2.09
CA ASN A 333 18.54 2.97 -3.26
C ASN A 333 17.77 3.22 -4.56
N HIS A 334 16.52 3.67 -4.48
CA HIS A 334 15.59 3.81 -5.60
C HIS A 334 15.03 5.22 -5.76
N ILE A 335 15.26 6.11 -4.79
CA ILE A 335 14.63 7.43 -4.77
C ILE A 335 15.08 8.32 -5.95
N SER A 336 16.26 8.08 -6.51
CA SER A 336 16.75 8.76 -7.69
C SER A 336 15.88 8.57 -8.95
N GLU A 337 15.11 7.46 -9.00
CA GLU A 337 14.13 7.25 -10.07
C GLU A 337 13.00 8.27 -9.96
N LEU A 338 12.56 8.57 -8.73
CA LEU A 338 11.55 9.61 -8.48
C LEU A 338 12.07 11.00 -8.78
N GLU A 339 13.30 11.32 -8.39
CA GLU A 339 13.95 12.61 -8.74
C GLU A 339 14.07 12.78 -10.24
N SER A 340 14.46 11.74 -10.97
CA SER A 340 14.52 11.74 -12.43
C SER A 340 13.15 11.98 -13.08
N LEU A 341 12.07 11.48 -12.49
CA LEU A 341 10.71 11.77 -12.95
C LEU A 341 10.34 13.23 -12.69
N TYR A 342 10.72 13.80 -11.53
CA TYR A 342 10.51 15.23 -11.23
C TYR A 342 11.23 16.12 -12.26
N ASP A 343 12.50 15.83 -12.58
CA ASP A 343 13.26 16.56 -13.60
C ASP A 343 12.66 16.43 -15.01
N THR A 344 12.07 15.25 -15.30
CA THR A 344 11.43 15.01 -16.61
C THR A 344 10.17 15.85 -16.79
N VAL A 345 9.34 16.01 -15.74
CA VAL A 345 8.10 16.79 -15.84
C VAL A 345 8.30 18.28 -15.63
N ASN A 346 9.42 18.70 -15.05
CA ASN A 346 9.81 20.09 -14.84
C ASN A 346 11.25 20.34 -15.32
N PRO A 347 11.51 20.29 -16.63
CA PRO A 347 12.83 20.55 -17.14
C PRO A 347 13.23 22.02 -16.86
N LYS A 348 14.29 22.20 -16.07
CA LYS A 348 14.87 23.52 -15.73
C LYS A 348 15.55 24.14 -16.91
#